data_999df5fbe91a2b5b8f57e9f1cf540c58
#
_entry.id   999df5fbe91a2b5b8f57e9f1cf540c58
#
_cell.length_a   1.000
_cell.length_b   1.000
_cell.length_c   1.000
_cell.angle_alpha   90.00
_cell.angle_beta   90.00
_cell.angle_gamma   90.00
#
_symmetry.space_group_name_H-M   'P 1'
#
loop_
_entity.id
_entity.type
_entity.pdbx_description
1 polymer ?
#
loop_
_entity_poly.entity_id
_entity_poly.type
_entity_poly.pdbx_seq_one_letter_code
_entity_poly.pdbx_strand_id
1 'polypeptide(L)'
;MAQPLAERMRPKTLDEYIGQKHLVGEGAVLRRMIEAGRISSFILWGPPGVGKTTLAQIVANRLEVPFYTLSAVTSGVKEVREVIEKAKANRFFSQQSPILFIDEIHRFSKSQQDSLLGAVETGVVTLIGATTENPSFEVIRPLLSRCQLYVLKSLEKEDLLELLHLALTKDPILKERQVELKETDAMLRYSGGDARKLLNILELVIEADTANPVVITDEKVVSSLQQNPLAYDKEGEMHYDIVSAFIKSIRGSDHDGALYWLARMVEGGEDPAFIARRLVISASEDIGLANPNALLLANAAFEAVMKIGWPEGRIPLAEATVYLATSPKSNSAYEGINSALELVRQTGNLPVPLHLRNAPTKLMKQLGYGKDYKYAHAYKGNFVKQDFLPEEIRTQRIWHAQDNPSEQKLKERMVSLWGDRFKE
;
A
#
# COMPACT_ATOMS: atom_id res chain seq x y z
N MET A 1 -23.66 -12.72 -22.83
CA MET A 1 -23.11 -11.37 -22.68
C MET A 1 -21.80 -11.29 -23.46
N ALA A 2 -21.55 -10.20 -24.17
CA ALA A 2 -20.26 -9.99 -24.82
C ALA A 2 -19.16 -9.83 -23.76
N GLN A 3 -17.94 -10.26 -24.07
CA GLN A 3 -16.78 -10.09 -23.20
C GLN A 3 -16.52 -8.59 -22.99
N PRO A 4 -16.21 -8.10 -21.75
CA PRO A 4 -15.94 -6.68 -21.50
C PRO A 4 -14.81 -6.11 -22.37
N LEU A 5 -14.91 -4.84 -22.75
CA LEU A 5 -13.93 -4.17 -23.61
C LEU A 5 -12.51 -4.28 -23.05
N ALA A 6 -12.34 -4.10 -21.75
CA ALA A 6 -11.04 -4.21 -21.10
C ALA A 6 -10.38 -5.59 -21.27
N GLU A 7 -11.17 -6.66 -21.38
CA GLU A 7 -10.66 -8.00 -21.62
C GLU A 7 -10.40 -8.25 -23.13
N ARG A 8 -11.26 -7.72 -24.01
CA ARG A 8 -11.07 -7.79 -25.47
C ARG A 8 -9.82 -7.04 -25.92
N MET A 9 -9.50 -5.93 -25.24
CA MET A 9 -8.34 -5.09 -25.52
C MET A 9 -7.07 -5.51 -24.78
N ARG A 10 -7.08 -6.64 -24.06
CA ARG A 10 -5.90 -7.11 -23.34
C ARG A 10 -4.75 -7.40 -24.30
N PRO A 11 -3.58 -6.73 -24.17
CA PRO A 11 -2.44 -6.97 -25.04
C PRO A 11 -1.88 -8.39 -24.87
N LYS A 12 -1.43 -8.96 -26.00
CA LYS A 12 -0.88 -10.33 -26.08
C LYS A 12 0.63 -10.35 -26.22
N THR A 13 1.24 -9.24 -26.62
CA THR A 13 2.67 -9.09 -26.86
C THR A 13 3.21 -7.86 -26.11
N LEU A 14 4.54 -7.79 -25.95
CA LEU A 14 5.19 -6.61 -25.35
C LEU A 14 5.03 -5.36 -26.21
N ASP A 15 4.91 -5.51 -27.54
CA ASP A 15 4.77 -4.36 -28.44
C ASP A 15 3.36 -3.76 -28.41
N GLU A 16 2.37 -4.54 -28.00
CA GLU A 16 1.01 -4.08 -27.75
C GLU A 16 0.82 -3.51 -26.34
N TYR A 17 1.81 -3.69 -25.44
CA TYR A 17 1.72 -3.32 -24.05
C TYR A 17 2.02 -1.83 -23.88
N ILE A 18 0.98 -1.03 -23.64
CA ILE A 18 1.06 0.42 -23.50
C ILE A 18 1.61 0.80 -22.12
N GLY A 19 2.43 1.83 -22.09
CA GLY A 19 3.05 2.36 -20.88
C GLY A 19 4.24 1.54 -20.38
N GLN A 20 4.69 1.81 -19.16
CA GLN A 20 5.81 1.13 -18.46
C GLN A 20 7.11 1.09 -19.28
N LYS A 21 7.40 2.07 -20.10
CA LYS A 21 8.58 2.10 -21.01
C LYS A 21 9.90 1.90 -20.28
N HIS A 22 9.99 2.29 -19.01
CA HIS A 22 11.16 2.08 -18.17
C HIS A 22 11.43 0.60 -17.84
N LEU A 23 10.44 -0.27 -17.92
CA LEU A 23 10.55 -1.72 -17.67
C LEU A 23 10.57 -2.54 -18.94
N VAL A 24 9.68 -2.23 -19.90
CA VAL A 24 9.43 -3.05 -21.09
C VAL A 24 9.65 -2.30 -22.41
N GLY A 25 10.08 -1.04 -22.37
CA GLY A 25 10.50 -0.30 -23.57
C GLY A 25 11.73 -0.91 -24.23
N GLU A 26 12.09 -0.44 -25.40
CA GLU A 26 13.25 -0.90 -26.15
C GLU A 26 14.53 -0.76 -25.29
N GLY A 27 15.30 -1.86 -25.16
CA GLY A 27 16.52 -1.91 -24.35
C GLY A 27 16.31 -1.95 -22.83
N ALA A 28 15.08 -1.93 -22.32
CA ALA A 28 14.79 -2.03 -20.89
C ALA A 28 15.15 -3.41 -20.33
N VAL A 29 15.48 -3.42 -19.02
CA VAL A 29 16.04 -4.62 -18.36
C VAL A 29 15.09 -5.81 -18.44
N LEU A 30 13.81 -5.62 -18.07
CA LEU A 30 12.83 -6.71 -18.07
C LEU A 30 12.55 -7.21 -19.49
N ARG A 31 12.45 -6.30 -20.49
CA ARG A 31 12.28 -6.67 -21.89
C ARG A 31 13.42 -7.57 -22.38
N ARG A 32 14.67 -7.19 -22.12
CA ARG A 32 15.85 -7.98 -22.51
C ARG A 32 15.85 -9.38 -21.87
N MET A 33 15.44 -9.49 -20.61
CA MET A 33 15.34 -10.78 -19.92
C MET A 33 14.28 -11.68 -20.54
N ILE A 34 13.12 -11.11 -20.89
CA ILE A 34 12.02 -11.83 -21.53
C ILE A 34 12.44 -12.29 -22.94
N GLU A 35 13.05 -11.41 -23.73
CA GLU A 35 13.53 -11.72 -25.08
C GLU A 35 14.66 -12.77 -25.07
N ALA A 36 15.51 -12.75 -24.05
CA ALA A 36 16.56 -13.76 -23.85
C ALA A 36 16.04 -15.10 -23.32
N GLY A 37 14.73 -15.22 -23.01
CA GLY A 37 14.15 -16.42 -22.43
C GLY A 37 14.62 -16.77 -21.03
N ARG A 38 15.19 -15.81 -20.30
CA ARG A 38 15.82 -16.01 -18.98
C ARG A 38 15.22 -15.04 -17.98
N ILE A 39 14.18 -15.48 -17.29
CA ILE A 39 13.58 -14.71 -16.20
C ILE A 39 13.84 -15.39 -14.85
N SER A 40 14.14 -14.61 -13.84
CA SER A 40 14.11 -15.00 -12.44
C SER A 40 12.74 -14.63 -11.84
N SER A 41 12.42 -15.16 -10.67
CA SER A 41 11.23 -14.75 -9.92
C SER A 41 11.24 -13.25 -9.62
N PHE A 42 10.09 -12.60 -9.71
CA PHE A 42 9.95 -11.17 -9.46
C PHE A 42 8.58 -10.79 -8.89
N ILE A 43 8.52 -9.60 -8.32
CA ILE A 43 7.30 -8.99 -7.80
C ILE A 43 7.03 -7.71 -8.59
N LEU A 44 5.80 -7.57 -9.08
CA LEU A 44 5.26 -6.38 -9.72
C LEU A 44 4.51 -5.56 -8.67
N TRP A 45 5.03 -4.40 -8.34
CA TRP A 45 4.41 -3.46 -7.41
C TRP A 45 3.94 -2.21 -8.14
N GLY A 46 2.70 -1.83 -7.94
CA GLY A 46 2.14 -0.61 -8.53
C GLY A 46 0.63 -0.52 -8.38
N PRO A 47 0.03 0.61 -8.75
CA PRO A 47 -1.41 0.86 -8.60
C PRO A 47 -2.26 -0.17 -9.38
N PRO A 48 -3.57 -0.26 -9.11
CA PRO A 48 -4.47 -1.11 -9.88
C PRO A 48 -4.53 -0.67 -11.35
N GLY A 49 -4.94 -1.57 -12.24
CA GLY A 49 -5.19 -1.29 -13.65
C GLY A 49 -3.99 -0.94 -14.53
N VAL A 50 -2.76 -0.94 -14.01
CA VAL A 50 -1.54 -0.62 -14.79
C VAL A 50 -0.95 -1.80 -15.57
N GLY A 51 -1.66 -2.95 -15.60
CA GLY A 51 -1.30 -4.09 -16.42
C GLY A 51 -0.43 -5.16 -15.78
N LYS A 52 -0.30 -5.26 -14.44
CA LYS A 52 0.50 -6.28 -13.75
C LYS A 52 0.18 -7.72 -14.21
N THR A 53 -1.08 -8.11 -14.16
CA THR A 53 -1.55 -9.44 -14.58
C THR A 53 -1.32 -9.67 -16.07
N THR A 54 -1.55 -8.65 -16.88
CA THR A 54 -1.32 -8.67 -18.33
C THR A 54 0.15 -8.90 -18.66
N LEU A 55 1.05 -8.19 -17.99
CA LEU A 55 2.49 -8.35 -18.19
C LEU A 55 2.95 -9.78 -17.85
N ALA A 56 2.45 -10.33 -16.72
CA ALA A 56 2.75 -11.72 -16.36
C ALA A 56 2.29 -12.73 -17.43
N GLN A 57 1.11 -12.51 -17.99
CA GLN A 57 0.57 -13.35 -19.07
C GLN A 57 1.39 -13.24 -20.36
N ILE A 58 1.79 -12.03 -20.75
CA ILE A 58 2.67 -11.79 -21.92
C ILE A 58 4.00 -12.52 -21.74
N VAL A 59 4.58 -12.46 -20.54
CA VAL A 59 5.82 -13.17 -20.22
C VAL A 59 5.66 -14.68 -20.42
N ALA A 60 4.60 -15.26 -19.87
CA ALA A 60 4.34 -16.70 -20.01
C ALA A 60 4.13 -17.11 -21.47
N ASN A 61 3.36 -16.34 -22.23
CA ASN A 61 3.11 -16.59 -23.65
C ASN A 61 4.41 -16.50 -24.47
N ARG A 62 5.26 -15.51 -24.18
CA ARG A 62 6.53 -15.33 -24.90
C ARG A 62 7.52 -16.46 -24.63
N LEU A 63 7.52 -17.02 -23.44
CA LEU A 63 8.38 -18.13 -23.03
C LEU A 63 7.80 -19.50 -23.37
N GLU A 64 6.55 -19.56 -23.84
CA GLU A 64 5.83 -20.80 -24.14
C GLU A 64 5.80 -21.80 -22.98
N VAL A 65 5.70 -21.26 -21.75
CA VAL A 65 5.66 -22.07 -20.53
C VAL A 65 4.25 -22.10 -19.92
N PRO A 66 3.91 -23.18 -19.18
CA PRO A 66 2.64 -23.24 -18.45
C PRO A 66 2.49 -22.06 -17.47
N PHE A 67 1.28 -21.47 -17.43
CA PHE A 67 0.93 -20.34 -16.58
C PHE A 67 -0.13 -20.77 -15.56
N TYR A 68 0.27 -20.81 -14.31
CA TYR A 68 -0.62 -21.09 -13.19
C TYR A 68 -0.97 -19.81 -12.47
N THR A 69 -2.25 -19.60 -12.21
CA THR A 69 -2.73 -18.41 -11.49
C THR A 69 -3.33 -18.81 -10.15
N LEU A 70 -2.92 -18.12 -9.10
CA LEU A 70 -3.54 -18.17 -7.78
C LEU A 70 -4.01 -16.78 -7.40
N SER A 71 -5.24 -16.68 -6.88
CA SER A 71 -5.73 -15.45 -6.27
C SER A 71 -5.53 -15.55 -4.76
N ALA A 72 -4.83 -14.59 -4.19
CA ALA A 72 -4.61 -14.57 -2.74
C ALA A 72 -5.90 -14.38 -1.93
N VAL A 73 -6.98 -13.93 -2.57
CA VAL A 73 -8.29 -13.78 -1.93
C VAL A 73 -9.00 -15.12 -1.74
N THR A 74 -8.84 -16.06 -2.68
CA THR A 74 -9.62 -17.32 -2.72
C THR A 74 -8.80 -18.58 -2.51
N SER A 75 -7.46 -18.51 -2.63
CA SER A 75 -6.58 -19.67 -2.58
C SER A 75 -5.99 -19.87 -1.20
N GLY A 76 -6.09 -21.09 -0.64
CA GLY A 76 -5.46 -21.50 0.61
C GLY A 76 -4.11 -22.20 0.41
N VAL A 77 -3.49 -22.67 1.49
CA VAL A 77 -2.20 -23.40 1.47
C VAL A 77 -2.31 -24.70 0.65
N LYS A 78 -3.49 -25.32 0.60
CA LYS A 78 -3.73 -26.56 -0.14
C LYS A 78 -3.61 -26.34 -1.63
N GLU A 79 -4.26 -25.29 -2.16
CA GLU A 79 -4.22 -24.93 -3.55
C GLU A 79 -2.80 -24.55 -4.00
N VAL A 80 -2.05 -23.83 -3.15
CA VAL A 80 -0.64 -23.53 -3.41
C VAL A 80 0.18 -24.82 -3.60
N ARG A 81 0.02 -25.79 -2.69
CA ARG A 81 0.72 -27.08 -2.78
C ARG A 81 0.32 -27.89 -4.01
N GLU A 82 -0.96 -27.93 -4.35
CA GLU A 82 -1.46 -28.62 -5.53
C GLU A 82 -0.84 -28.06 -6.82
N VAL A 83 -0.73 -26.74 -6.93
CA VAL A 83 -0.09 -26.09 -8.10
C VAL A 83 1.39 -26.41 -8.12
N ILE A 84 2.10 -26.39 -6.99
CA ILE A 84 3.51 -26.75 -6.93
C ILE A 84 3.73 -28.22 -7.36
N GLU A 85 2.88 -29.17 -6.93
CA GLU A 85 2.98 -30.57 -7.35
C GLU A 85 2.70 -30.75 -8.85
N LYS A 86 1.72 -30.03 -9.40
CA LYS A 86 1.49 -30.00 -10.86
C LYS A 86 2.71 -29.44 -11.62
N ALA A 87 3.32 -28.39 -11.09
CA ALA A 87 4.54 -27.80 -11.65
C ALA A 87 5.71 -28.79 -11.66
N LYS A 88 5.90 -29.53 -10.57
CA LYS A 88 6.92 -30.58 -10.47
C LYS A 88 6.71 -31.67 -11.50
N ALA A 89 5.48 -32.15 -11.68
CA ALA A 89 5.14 -33.16 -12.66
C ALA A 89 5.42 -32.70 -14.11
N ASN A 90 5.07 -31.45 -14.42
CA ASN A 90 5.30 -30.89 -15.77
C ASN A 90 6.79 -30.64 -16.07
N ARG A 91 7.62 -30.41 -15.07
CA ARG A 91 9.07 -30.20 -15.24
C ARG A 91 9.80 -31.42 -15.83
N PHE A 92 9.26 -32.64 -15.67
CA PHE A 92 9.81 -33.83 -16.33
C PHE A 92 9.71 -33.78 -17.86
N PHE A 93 8.81 -32.97 -18.40
CA PHE A 93 8.57 -32.86 -19.85
C PHE A 93 9.02 -31.54 -20.46
N SER A 94 9.42 -30.54 -19.64
CA SER A 94 9.83 -29.20 -20.10
C SER A 94 11.17 -28.81 -19.49
N GLN A 95 12.05 -28.20 -20.30
CA GLN A 95 13.35 -27.67 -19.82
C GLN A 95 13.20 -26.36 -19.04
N GLN A 96 12.07 -25.67 -19.13
CA GLN A 96 11.82 -24.40 -18.47
C GLN A 96 10.79 -24.54 -17.35
N SER A 97 11.00 -23.77 -16.29
CA SER A 97 10.10 -23.76 -15.15
C SER A 97 8.79 -23.05 -15.52
N PRO A 98 7.63 -23.62 -15.16
CA PRO A 98 6.35 -22.94 -15.34
C PRO A 98 6.28 -21.66 -14.49
N ILE A 99 5.48 -20.71 -14.95
CA ILE A 99 5.21 -19.48 -14.21
C ILE A 99 4.06 -19.72 -13.24
N LEU A 100 4.30 -19.37 -11.98
CA LEU A 100 3.26 -19.24 -10.95
C LEU A 100 2.99 -17.76 -10.72
N PHE A 101 1.82 -17.30 -11.19
CA PHE A 101 1.35 -15.94 -10.96
C PHE A 101 0.46 -15.89 -9.72
N ILE A 102 0.77 -14.98 -8.80
CA ILE A 102 -0.03 -14.74 -7.59
C ILE A 102 -0.48 -13.29 -7.61
N ASP A 103 -1.79 -13.10 -7.82
CA ASP A 103 -2.41 -11.78 -7.75
C ASP A 103 -2.66 -11.39 -6.30
N GLU A 104 -2.40 -10.13 -5.98
CA GLU A 104 -2.52 -9.55 -4.63
C GLU A 104 -1.77 -10.37 -3.56
N ILE A 105 -0.49 -10.71 -3.84
CA ILE A 105 0.35 -11.57 -2.98
C ILE A 105 0.43 -11.08 -1.52
N HIS A 106 0.21 -9.79 -1.26
CA HIS A 106 0.16 -9.20 0.06
C HIS A 106 -0.98 -9.76 0.94
N ARG A 107 -2.02 -10.32 0.33
CA ARG A 107 -3.14 -10.96 1.04
C ARG A 107 -2.85 -12.39 1.48
N PHE A 108 -1.76 -12.98 1.01
CA PHE A 108 -1.32 -14.27 1.52
C PHE A 108 -0.78 -14.14 2.94
N SER A 109 -1.24 -15.01 3.83
CA SER A 109 -0.64 -15.15 5.16
C SER A 109 0.84 -15.53 5.07
N LYS A 110 1.60 -15.26 6.12
CA LYS A 110 3.02 -15.64 6.19
C LYS A 110 3.25 -17.13 5.92
N SER A 111 2.37 -18.01 6.42
CA SER A 111 2.44 -19.46 6.18
C SER A 111 2.21 -19.84 4.71
N GLN A 112 1.34 -19.12 4.00
CA GLN A 112 1.13 -19.33 2.56
C GLN A 112 2.35 -18.87 1.76
N GLN A 113 2.91 -17.73 2.10
CA GLN A 113 4.14 -17.24 1.47
C GLN A 113 5.35 -18.16 1.77
N ASP A 114 5.48 -18.68 2.99
CA ASP A 114 6.52 -19.65 3.35
C ASP A 114 6.44 -20.92 2.51
N SER A 115 5.23 -21.39 2.19
CA SER A 115 5.02 -22.58 1.37
C SER A 115 5.56 -22.48 -0.07
N LEU A 116 5.79 -21.25 -0.55
CA LEU A 116 6.35 -20.97 -1.87
C LEU A 116 7.87 -21.06 -1.91
N LEU A 117 8.56 -20.86 -0.76
CA LEU A 117 10.01 -20.70 -0.70
C LEU A 117 10.76 -21.85 -1.36
N GLY A 118 10.42 -23.09 -0.98
CA GLY A 118 11.11 -24.27 -1.52
C GLY A 118 10.95 -24.41 -3.04
N ALA A 119 9.78 -24.10 -3.58
CA ALA A 119 9.52 -24.19 -5.03
C ALA A 119 10.25 -23.09 -5.82
N VAL A 120 10.37 -21.89 -5.24
CA VAL A 120 11.10 -20.76 -5.83
C VAL A 120 12.62 -21.01 -5.77
N GLU A 121 13.13 -21.44 -4.62
CA GLU A 121 14.58 -21.74 -4.43
C GLU A 121 15.08 -22.83 -5.37
N THR A 122 14.32 -23.91 -5.51
CA THR A 122 14.72 -25.04 -6.36
C THR A 122 14.37 -24.84 -7.85
N GLY A 123 13.75 -23.70 -8.19
CA GLY A 123 13.35 -23.38 -9.56
C GLY A 123 12.26 -24.32 -10.07
N VAL A 124 11.45 -24.93 -9.21
CA VAL A 124 10.26 -25.71 -9.61
C VAL A 124 9.26 -24.82 -10.30
N VAL A 125 9.13 -23.58 -9.84
CA VAL A 125 8.34 -22.53 -10.47
C VAL A 125 9.16 -21.24 -10.58
N THR A 126 8.86 -20.43 -11.58
CA THR A 126 9.22 -19.01 -11.61
C THR A 126 8.05 -18.21 -11.05
N LEU A 127 8.24 -17.58 -9.90
CA LEU A 127 7.19 -16.79 -9.26
C LEU A 127 7.09 -15.41 -9.88
N ILE A 128 5.88 -15.00 -10.23
CA ILE A 128 5.52 -13.62 -10.51
C ILE A 128 4.44 -13.21 -9.52
N GLY A 129 4.81 -12.41 -8.51
CA GLY A 129 3.86 -11.83 -7.57
C GLY A 129 3.38 -10.47 -8.06
N ALA A 130 2.10 -10.16 -7.90
CA ALA A 130 1.55 -8.82 -8.12
C ALA A 130 0.99 -8.26 -6.82
N THR A 131 1.19 -6.97 -6.57
CA THR A 131 0.68 -6.29 -5.39
C THR A 131 0.45 -4.80 -5.63
N THR A 132 -0.56 -4.25 -5.00
CA THR A 132 -0.80 -2.80 -4.88
C THR A 132 -0.15 -2.21 -3.64
N GLU A 133 0.10 -3.03 -2.60
CA GLU A 133 0.69 -2.62 -1.34
C GLU A 133 2.23 -2.69 -1.37
N ASN A 134 2.89 -1.94 -0.47
CA ASN A 134 4.34 -1.93 -0.41
C ASN A 134 4.89 -3.31 0.01
N PRO A 135 5.59 -4.02 -0.89
CA PRO A 135 6.04 -5.38 -0.63
C PRO A 135 7.07 -5.49 0.51
N SER A 136 7.73 -4.40 0.88
CA SER A 136 8.68 -4.40 2.00
C SER A 136 8.02 -4.67 3.35
N PHE A 137 6.71 -4.40 3.48
CA PHE A 137 5.94 -4.63 4.69
C PHE A 137 5.10 -5.90 4.63
N GLU A 138 4.60 -6.25 3.44
CA GLU A 138 3.58 -7.26 3.25
C GLU A 138 4.14 -8.60 2.78
N VAL A 139 5.30 -8.61 2.12
CA VAL A 139 5.94 -9.84 1.65
C VAL A 139 7.06 -10.23 2.60
N ILE A 140 7.13 -11.52 2.96
CA ILE A 140 8.16 -12.02 3.86
C ILE A 140 9.57 -11.82 3.29
N ARG A 141 10.51 -11.44 4.14
CA ARG A 141 11.91 -11.18 3.74
C ARG A 141 12.58 -12.33 2.97
N PRO A 142 12.40 -13.62 3.37
CA PRO A 142 12.96 -14.73 2.62
C PRO A 142 12.48 -14.81 1.17
N LEU A 143 11.22 -14.45 0.90
CA LEU A 143 10.69 -14.44 -0.46
C LEU A 143 11.20 -13.22 -1.25
N LEU A 144 11.23 -12.04 -0.62
CA LEU A 144 11.79 -10.82 -1.23
C LEU A 144 13.26 -10.99 -1.64
N SER A 145 14.07 -11.68 -0.83
CA SER A 145 15.49 -11.90 -1.13
C SER A 145 15.72 -12.79 -2.36
N ARG A 146 14.69 -13.50 -2.84
CA ARG A 146 14.73 -14.41 -4.00
C ARG A 146 14.02 -13.86 -5.22
N CYS A 147 13.39 -12.69 -5.09
CA CYS A 147 12.62 -12.05 -6.15
C CYS A 147 13.22 -10.69 -6.49
N GLN A 148 13.23 -10.34 -7.77
CA GLN A 148 13.48 -8.97 -8.18
C GLN A 148 12.21 -8.14 -7.99
N LEU A 149 12.34 -6.86 -7.68
CA LEU A 149 11.21 -5.96 -7.52
C LEU A 149 11.14 -5.00 -8.70
N TYR A 150 10.01 -5.00 -9.40
CA TYR A 150 9.71 -4.06 -10.48
C TYR A 150 8.55 -3.17 -10.08
N VAL A 151 8.76 -1.85 -10.19
CA VAL A 151 7.76 -0.85 -9.84
C VAL A 151 7.05 -0.40 -11.11
N LEU A 152 5.74 -0.61 -11.17
CA LEU A 152 4.89 -0.10 -12.24
C LEU A 152 4.30 1.25 -11.79
N LYS A 153 4.24 2.19 -12.71
CA LYS A 153 3.67 3.52 -12.50
C LYS A 153 2.26 3.61 -13.05
N SER A 154 1.47 4.55 -12.56
CA SER A 154 0.23 4.93 -13.22
C SER A 154 0.50 5.27 -14.67
N LEU A 155 -0.48 5.00 -15.55
CA LEU A 155 -0.37 5.36 -16.95
C LEU A 155 -0.45 6.89 -17.10
N GLU A 156 0.42 7.44 -17.91
CA GLU A 156 0.45 8.86 -18.24
C GLU A 156 -0.71 9.20 -19.21
N LYS A 157 -0.99 10.50 -19.36
CA LYS A 157 -2.07 10.98 -20.24
C LYS A 157 -1.92 10.46 -21.68
N GLU A 158 -0.71 10.45 -22.19
CA GLU A 158 -0.36 9.98 -23.52
C GLU A 158 -0.64 8.50 -23.69
N ASP A 159 -0.29 7.68 -22.71
CA ASP A 159 -0.54 6.23 -22.71
C ASP A 159 -2.06 5.94 -22.71
N LEU A 160 -2.83 6.68 -21.93
CA LEU A 160 -4.29 6.55 -21.86
C LEU A 160 -4.98 6.95 -23.18
N LEU A 161 -4.51 8.04 -23.81
CA LEU A 161 -5.01 8.46 -25.12
C LEU A 161 -4.67 7.43 -26.21
N GLU A 162 -3.46 6.88 -26.20
CA GLU A 162 -3.07 5.80 -27.10
C GLU A 162 -4.00 4.58 -26.91
N LEU A 163 -4.31 4.20 -25.68
CA LEU A 163 -5.22 3.10 -25.37
C LEU A 163 -6.63 3.34 -25.90
N LEU A 164 -7.18 4.56 -25.76
CA LEU A 164 -8.48 4.92 -26.32
C LEU A 164 -8.49 4.82 -27.85
N HIS A 165 -7.49 5.37 -28.52
CA HIS A 165 -7.34 5.25 -29.96
C HIS A 165 -7.24 3.81 -30.43
N LEU A 166 -6.47 3.00 -29.69
CA LEU A 166 -6.31 1.60 -29.99
C LEU A 166 -7.63 0.84 -29.87
N ALA A 167 -8.41 1.13 -28.79
CA ALA A 167 -9.72 0.52 -28.57
C ALA A 167 -10.69 0.82 -29.72
N LEU A 168 -10.77 2.08 -30.13
CA LEU A 168 -11.67 2.48 -31.22
C LEU A 168 -11.25 1.93 -32.60
N THR A 169 -9.96 1.66 -32.81
CA THR A 169 -9.43 1.19 -34.09
C THR A 169 -9.33 -0.32 -34.20
N LYS A 170 -9.09 -1.04 -33.10
CA LYS A 170 -8.88 -2.49 -33.11
C LYS A 170 -10.09 -3.29 -32.64
N ASP A 171 -10.93 -2.78 -31.73
CA ASP A 171 -12.08 -3.54 -31.25
C ASP A 171 -13.17 -3.66 -32.32
N PRO A 172 -13.59 -4.89 -32.69
CA PRO A 172 -14.55 -5.09 -33.76
C PRO A 172 -15.91 -4.45 -33.51
N ILE A 173 -16.36 -4.44 -32.26
CA ILE A 173 -17.66 -3.88 -31.85
C ILE A 173 -17.65 -2.37 -31.95
N LEU A 174 -16.57 -1.73 -31.47
CA LEU A 174 -16.47 -0.27 -31.49
C LEU A 174 -16.27 0.30 -32.89
N LYS A 175 -15.58 -0.44 -33.78
CA LYS A 175 -15.44 -0.03 -35.16
C LYS A 175 -16.80 0.14 -35.88
N GLU A 176 -17.79 -0.71 -35.60
CA GLU A 176 -19.10 -0.66 -36.22
C GLU A 176 -19.94 0.54 -35.70
N ARG A 177 -19.63 1.07 -34.53
CA ARG A 177 -20.43 2.11 -33.84
C ARG A 177 -20.08 3.54 -34.25
N GLN A 178 -19.07 3.78 -35.07
CA GLN A 178 -18.65 5.14 -35.46
C GLN A 178 -18.53 6.09 -34.28
N VAL A 179 -17.53 5.88 -33.41
CA VAL A 179 -17.31 6.68 -32.20
C VAL A 179 -16.36 7.83 -32.48
N GLU A 180 -16.80 9.06 -32.15
CA GLU A 180 -15.99 10.27 -32.21
C GLU A 180 -15.64 10.74 -30.80
N LEU A 181 -14.32 10.78 -30.49
CA LEU A 181 -13.80 11.37 -29.24
C LEU A 181 -13.63 12.86 -29.42
N LYS A 182 -14.61 13.65 -28.99
CA LYS A 182 -14.56 15.12 -29.06
C LYS A 182 -13.81 15.69 -27.86
N GLU A 183 -14.05 15.14 -26.67
CA GLU A 183 -13.43 15.52 -25.40
C GLU A 183 -13.07 14.25 -24.63
N THR A 184 -11.95 14.31 -23.87
CA THR A 184 -11.41 13.14 -23.16
C THR A 184 -11.02 13.42 -21.72
N ASP A 185 -11.03 14.69 -21.28
CA ASP A 185 -10.49 15.08 -19.98
C ASP A 185 -11.27 14.48 -18.81
N ALA A 186 -12.60 14.35 -18.93
CA ALA A 186 -13.40 13.66 -17.91
C ALA A 186 -13.04 12.18 -17.83
N MET A 187 -12.92 11.46 -18.96
CA MET A 187 -12.55 10.04 -18.97
C MET A 187 -11.17 9.80 -18.36
N LEU A 188 -10.19 10.63 -18.74
CA LEU A 188 -8.83 10.57 -18.21
C LEU A 188 -8.82 10.84 -16.72
N ARG A 189 -9.53 11.87 -16.26
CA ARG A 189 -9.65 12.23 -14.84
C ARG A 189 -10.29 11.10 -14.02
N TYR A 190 -11.40 10.54 -14.51
CA TYR A 190 -12.12 9.48 -13.80
C TYR A 190 -11.42 8.12 -13.86
N SER A 191 -10.55 7.88 -14.83
CA SER A 191 -9.74 6.65 -14.90
C SER A 191 -8.59 6.65 -13.89
N GLY A 192 -8.06 7.83 -13.52
CA GLY A 192 -6.97 7.96 -12.55
C GLY A 192 -5.70 7.18 -12.92
N GLY A 193 -5.40 7.02 -14.21
CA GLY A 193 -4.24 6.23 -14.68
C GLY A 193 -4.47 4.70 -14.76
N ASP A 194 -5.71 4.25 -14.53
CA ASP A 194 -6.12 2.85 -14.63
C ASP A 194 -6.70 2.53 -16.03
N ALA A 195 -6.00 1.68 -16.80
CA ALA A 195 -6.41 1.26 -18.15
C ALA A 195 -7.75 0.52 -18.17
N ARG A 196 -7.98 -0.39 -17.21
CA ARG A 196 -9.21 -1.19 -17.15
C ARG A 196 -10.41 -0.27 -16.92
N LYS A 197 -10.25 0.68 -16.00
CA LYS A 197 -11.27 1.66 -15.67
C LYS A 197 -11.57 2.59 -16.83
N LEU A 198 -10.54 3.07 -17.53
CA LEU A 198 -10.71 3.88 -18.73
C LEU A 198 -11.56 3.17 -19.79
N LEU A 199 -11.24 1.90 -20.09
CA LEU A 199 -11.97 1.11 -21.06
C LEU A 199 -13.40 0.78 -20.62
N ASN A 200 -13.63 0.55 -19.32
CA ASN A 200 -14.97 0.36 -18.76
C ASN A 200 -15.81 1.63 -18.88
N ILE A 201 -15.22 2.82 -18.61
CA ILE A 201 -15.91 4.11 -18.81
C ILE A 201 -16.27 4.29 -20.28
N LEU A 202 -15.34 4.02 -21.20
CA LEU A 202 -15.57 4.10 -22.63
C LEU A 202 -16.75 3.21 -23.06
N GLU A 203 -16.74 1.93 -22.64
CA GLU A 203 -17.80 0.96 -22.95
C GLU A 203 -19.14 1.43 -22.40
N LEU A 204 -19.20 1.88 -21.14
CA LEU A 204 -20.40 2.38 -20.49
C LEU A 204 -21.01 3.58 -21.25
N VAL A 205 -20.20 4.56 -21.63
CA VAL A 205 -20.67 5.76 -22.34
C VAL A 205 -21.21 5.41 -23.73
N ILE A 206 -20.56 4.48 -24.43
CA ILE A 206 -21.02 4.03 -25.75
C ILE A 206 -22.30 3.20 -25.66
N GLU A 207 -22.44 2.34 -24.65
CA GLU A 207 -23.64 1.53 -24.44
C GLU A 207 -24.86 2.37 -24.03
N ALA A 208 -24.62 3.45 -23.27
CA ALA A 208 -25.67 4.37 -22.86
C ALA A 208 -26.20 5.27 -23.99
N ASP A 209 -25.45 5.41 -25.09
CA ASP A 209 -25.81 6.26 -26.22
C ASP A 209 -26.36 5.45 -27.40
N THR A 210 -27.56 5.77 -27.86
CA THR A 210 -28.20 5.14 -29.00
C THR A 210 -27.91 5.85 -30.34
N ALA A 211 -27.25 7.01 -30.30
CA ALA A 211 -26.87 7.76 -31.50
C ALA A 211 -25.83 7.04 -32.36
N ASN A 212 -25.81 7.33 -33.64
CA ASN A 212 -24.76 6.88 -34.57
C ASN A 212 -24.49 8.01 -35.58
N PRO A 213 -23.30 8.67 -35.54
CA PRO A 213 -22.14 8.39 -34.68
C PRO A 213 -22.36 8.74 -33.20
N VAL A 214 -21.66 8.00 -32.32
CA VAL A 214 -21.60 8.29 -30.89
C VAL A 214 -20.54 9.39 -30.68
N VAL A 215 -20.96 10.58 -30.26
CA VAL A 215 -20.04 11.68 -29.94
C VAL A 215 -19.80 11.71 -28.45
N ILE A 216 -18.55 11.48 -28.03
CA ILE A 216 -18.15 11.50 -26.61
C ILE A 216 -17.68 12.88 -26.22
N THR A 217 -18.36 13.47 -25.21
CA THR A 217 -18.01 14.74 -24.55
C THR A 217 -17.84 14.53 -23.07
N ASP A 218 -17.15 15.42 -22.40
CA ASP A 218 -16.95 15.37 -20.94
C ASP A 218 -18.29 15.40 -20.19
N GLU A 219 -19.27 16.17 -20.67
CA GLU A 219 -20.61 16.20 -20.11
C GLU A 219 -21.32 14.84 -20.18
N LYS A 220 -21.24 14.15 -21.32
CA LYS A 220 -21.80 12.80 -21.47
C LYS A 220 -21.13 11.79 -20.54
N VAL A 221 -19.82 11.87 -20.39
CA VAL A 221 -19.05 10.99 -19.48
C VAL A 221 -19.53 11.20 -18.05
N VAL A 222 -19.60 12.45 -17.59
CA VAL A 222 -20.08 12.78 -16.23
C VAL A 222 -21.53 12.30 -16.01
N SER A 223 -22.42 12.57 -16.96
CA SER A 223 -23.81 12.16 -16.90
C SER A 223 -23.98 10.64 -16.84
N SER A 224 -23.24 9.89 -17.67
CA SER A 224 -23.29 8.42 -17.69
C SER A 224 -22.76 7.79 -16.39
N LEU A 225 -21.72 8.40 -15.79
CA LEU A 225 -21.17 7.95 -14.51
C LEU A 225 -22.10 8.25 -13.34
N GLN A 226 -22.78 9.41 -13.34
CA GLN A 226 -23.76 9.77 -12.30
C GLN A 226 -25.00 8.90 -12.31
N GLN A 227 -25.46 8.43 -13.48
CA GLN A 227 -26.57 7.52 -13.62
C GLN A 227 -26.23 6.07 -13.23
N ASN A 228 -24.96 5.73 -13.11
CA ASN A 228 -24.47 4.41 -12.75
C ASN A 228 -23.50 4.47 -11.54
N PRO A 229 -24.01 4.65 -10.31
CA PRO A 229 -23.16 4.81 -9.12
C PRO A 229 -22.27 3.60 -8.81
N LEU A 230 -22.56 2.40 -9.37
CA LEU A 230 -21.71 1.21 -9.25
C LEU A 230 -20.41 1.29 -10.08
N ALA A 231 -20.35 2.20 -11.07
CA ALA A 231 -19.13 2.51 -11.81
C ALA A 231 -18.26 3.55 -11.09
N TYR A 232 -18.76 4.13 -10.00
CA TYR A 232 -18.07 5.15 -9.22
C TYR A 232 -17.04 4.48 -8.30
N ASP A 233 -15.84 4.89 -8.46
CA ASP A 233 -14.61 4.28 -8.04
C ASP A 233 -14.32 4.36 -6.54
N LYS A 234 -14.10 3.23 -5.91
CA LYS A 234 -13.59 3.11 -4.54
C LYS A 234 -12.06 3.34 -4.40
N GLU A 235 -11.31 3.44 -5.50
CA GLU A 235 -9.83 3.46 -5.50
C GLU A 235 -9.21 4.58 -6.36
N GLY A 236 -9.98 5.58 -6.85
CA GLY A 236 -9.50 6.64 -7.74
C GLY A 236 -8.92 7.87 -7.02
N GLU A 237 -8.37 8.81 -7.80
CA GLU A 237 -7.75 10.06 -7.33
C GLU A 237 -8.69 10.86 -6.42
N MET A 238 -10.01 10.89 -6.71
CA MET A 238 -11.00 11.55 -5.87
C MET A 238 -11.17 10.88 -4.50
N HIS A 239 -10.95 9.56 -4.39
CA HIS A 239 -10.91 8.84 -3.11
C HIS A 239 -9.75 9.36 -2.25
N TYR A 240 -8.54 9.45 -2.82
CA TYR A 240 -7.37 9.99 -2.10
C TYR A 240 -7.54 11.45 -1.71
N ASP A 241 -8.18 12.26 -2.55
CA ASP A 241 -8.47 13.65 -2.26
C ASP A 241 -9.45 13.82 -1.10
N ILE A 242 -10.53 13.02 -1.07
CA ILE A 242 -11.52 13.04 0.01
C ILE A 242 -10.87 12.59 1.33
N VAL A 243 -10.10 11.49 1.30
CA VAL A 243 -9.36 11.01 2.48
C VAL A 243 -8.35 12.04 2.96
N SER A 244 -7.62 12.68 2.04
CA SER A 244 -6.67 13.74 2.36
C SER A 244 -7.37 14.96 2.97
N ALA A 245 -8.51 15.36 2.44
CA ALA A 245 -9.32 16.45 2.98
C ALA A 245 -9.87 16.10 4.38
N PHE A 246 -10.34 14.87 4.58
CA PHE A 246 -10.78 14.36 5.88
C PHE A 246 -9.68 14.47 6.95
N ILE A 247 -8.49 13.92 6.67
CA ILE A 247 -7.35 13.95 7.58
C ILE A 247 -6.92 15.40 7.86
N LYS A 248 -6.84 16.25 6.82
CA LYS A 248 -6.45 17.66 6.96
C LYS A 248 -7.46 18.47 7.76
N SER A 249 -8.76 18.17 7.65
CA SER A 249 -9.80 18.80 8.46
C SER A 249 -9.66 18.44 9.94
N ILE A 250 -9.41 17.15 10.26
CA ILE A 250 -9.11 16.72 11.63
C ILE A 250 -7.86 17.44 12.18
N ARG A 251 -6.77 17.45 11.41
CA ARG A 251 -5.51 18.12 11.75
C ARG A 251 -5.69 19.62 11.94
N GLY A 252 -6.49 20.25 11.08
CA GLY A 252 -6.81 21.67 11.12
C GLY A 252 -7.85 22.06 12.18
N SER A 253 -8.39 21.09 12.94
CA SER A 253 -9.43 21.31 13.97
C SER A 253 -10.76 21.82 13.40
N ASP A 254 -11.06 21.48 12.15
CA ASP A 254 -12.36 21.75 11.52
C ASP A 254 -13.24 20.50 11.61
N HIS A 255 -14.07 20.43 12.64
CA HIS A 255 -14.95 19.28 12.87
C HIS A 255 -16.10 19.19 11.85
N ASP A 256 -16.58 20.30 11.33
CA ASP A 256 -17.65 20.32 10.32
C ASP A 256 -17.11 19.84 8.98
N GLY A 257 -15.94 20.33 8.56
CA GLY A 257 -15.23 19.83 7.39
C GLY A 257 -14.91 18.33 7.50
N ALA A 258 -14.43 17.88 8.66
CA ALA A 258 -14.15 16.47 8.89
C ALA A 258 -15.41 15.60 8.79
N LEU A 259 -16.53 16.00 9.38
CA LEU A 259 -17.81 15.29 9.27
C LEU A 259 -18.35 15.27 7.84
N TYR A 260 -18.21 16.38 7.10
CA TYR A 260 -18.62 16.44 5.70
C TYR A 260 -17.85 15.44 4.82
N TRP A 261 -16.52 15.39 4.99
CA TRP A 261 -15.70 14.44 4.23
C TRP A 261 -15.92 12.99 4.66
N LEU A 262 -16.19 12.75 5.96
CA LEU A 262 -16.64 11.44 6.45
C LEU A 262 -17.93 11.02 5.77
N ALA A 263 -18.94 11.89 5.74
CA ALA A 263 -20.22 11.60 5.09
C ALA A 263 -20.05 11.29 3.60
N ARG A 264 -19.17 12.00 2.90
CA ARG A 264 -18.84 11.71 1.50
C ARG A 264 -18.21 10.33 1.29
N MET A 265 -17.37 9.87 2.23
CA MET A 265 -16.80 8.51 2.19
C MET A 265 -17.91 7.46 2.46
N VAL A 266 -18.79 7.71 3.42
CA VAL A 266 -19.91 6.81 3.74
C VAL A 266 -20.86 6.66 2.54
N GLU A 267 -21.31 7.77 1.95
CA GLU A 267 -22.18 7.78 0.76
C GLU A 267 -21.49 7.16 -0.46
N GLY A 268 -20.17 7.33 -0.59
CA GLY A 268 -19.37 6.66 -1.61
C GLY A 268 -19.17 5.16 -1.38
N GLY A 269 -19.68 4.60 -0.29
CA GLY A 269 -19.61 3.19 0.05
C GLY A 269 -18.19 2.73 0.43
N GLU A 270 -17.38 3.63 1.01
CA GLU A 270 -16.04 3.32 1.50
C GLU A 270 -16.05 2.20 2.53
N ASP A 271 -14.97 1.43 2.58
CA ASP A 271 -14.78 0.42 3.63
C ASP A 271 -14.73 1.08 5.02
N PRO A 272 -15.67 0.73 5.93
CA PRO A 272 -15.70 1.31 7.26
C PRO A 272 -14.41 1.06 8.05
N ALA A 273 -13.74 -0.08 7.83
CA ALA A 273 -12.47 -0.39 8.44
C ALA A 273 -11.34 0.51 7.90
N PHE A 274 -11.38 0.89 6.63
CA PHE A 274 -10.44 1.84 6.05
C PHE A 274 -10.55 3.21 6.74
N ILE A 275 -11.76 3.75 6.86
CA ILE A 275 -12.00 5.03 7.53
C ILE A 275 -11.51 4.98 8.99
N ALA A 276 -11.86 3.92 9.71
CA ALA A 276 -11.45 3.72 11.09
C ALA A 276 -9.91 3.65 11.25
N ARG A 277 -9.20 3.00 10.33
CA ARG A 277 -7.72 3.01 10.30
C ARG A 277 -7.14 4.41 10.18
N ARG A 278 -7.74 5.29 9.37
CA ARG A 278 -7.30 6.68 9.24
C ARG A 278 -7.48 7.47 10.54
N LEU A 279 -8.57 7.23 11.26
CA LEU A 279 -8.77 7.84 12.59
C LEU A 279 -7.72 7.37 13.60
N VAL A 280 -7.37 6.08 13.63
CA VAL A 280 -6.32 5.55 14.52
C VAL A 280 -4.96 6.18 14.20
N ILE A 281 -4.63 6.34 12.91
CA ILE A 281 -3.39 7.00 12.49
C ILE A 281 -3.38 8.47 12.93
N SER A 282 -4.45 9.26 12.60
CA SER A 282 -4.56 10.66 13.00
C SER A 282 -4.54 10.85 14.52
N ALA A 283 -5.12 9.94 15.29
CA ALA A 283 -5.08 9.97 16.75
C ALA A 283 -3.65 9.90 17.28
N SER A 284 -2.77 9.15 16.63
CA SER A 284 -1.36 9.01 17.04
C SER A 284 -0.45 10.07 16.42
N GLU A 285 -0.69 10.43 15.15
CA GLU A 285 0.15 11.36 14.38
C GLU A 285 -0.14 12.82 14.72
N ASP A 286 -1.43 13.21 14.80
CA ASP A 286 -1.84 14.61 14.91
C ASP A 286 -2.23 15.03 16.32
N ILE A 287 -2.77 14.12 17.13
CA ILE A 287 -3.18 14.39 18.52
C ILE A 287 -2.11 13.91 19.50
N GLY A 288 -1.64 12.71 19.35
CA GLY A 288 -0.50 12.14 20.07
C GLY A 288 -0.57 12.36 21.60
N LEU A 289 0.53 12.89 22.14
CA LEU A 289 0.70 13.11 23.59
C LEU A 289 -0.09 14.31 24.12
N ALA A 290 -0.65 15.16 23.26
CA ALA A 290 -1.51 16.25 23.71
C ALA A 290 -2.81 15.72 24.35
N ASN A 291 -3.34 14.61 23.83
CA ASN A 291 -4.49 13.89 24.40
C ASN A 291 -4.37 12.37 24.16
N PRO A 292 -3.73 11.59 25.04
CA PRO A 292 -3.54 10.15 24.88
C PRO A 292 -4.84 9.33 24.74
N ASN A 293 -5.98 9.87 25.22
CA ASN A 293 -7.27 9.21 25.09
C ASN A 293 -7.75 9.15 23.63
N ALA A 294 -7.21 9.98 22.75
CA ALA A 294 -7.56 10.01 21.33
C ALA A 294 -7.33 8.66 20.67
N LEU A 295 -6.18 8.03 20.91
CA LEU A 295 -5.87 6.71 20.38
C LEU A 295 -6.80 5.62 20.95
N LEU A 296 -7.14 5.70 22.25
CA LEU A 296 -8.06 4.75 22.88
C LEU A 296 -9.44 4.83 22.26
N LEU A 297 -9.96 6.05 22.05
CA LEU A 297 -11.28 6.25 21.45
C LEU A 297 -11.29 5.83 19.96
N ALA A 298 -10.27 6.21 19.22
CA ALA A 298 -10.17 5.81 17.80
C ALA A 298 -10.11 4.28 17.63
N ASN A 299 -9.37 3.59 18.52
CA ASN A 299 -9.31 2.12 18.51
C ASN A 299 -10.65 1.50 18.96
N ALA A 300 -11.34 2.07 19.95
CA ALA A 300 -12.67 1.61 20.34
C ALA A 300 -13.69 1.79 19.20
N ALA A 301 -13.63 2.91 18.46
CA ALA A 301 -14.46 3.13 17.28
C ALA A 301 -14.14 2.11 16.17
N PHE A 302 -12.86 1.80 15.94
CA PHE A 302 -12.44 0.75 14.99
C PHE A 302 -13.06 -0.61 15.35
N GLU A 303 -12.93 -1.03 16.61
CA GLU A 303 -13.50 -2.30 17.10
C GLU A 303 -15.03 -2.33 17.02
N ALA A 304 -15.70 -1.21 17.32
CA ALA A 304 -17.14 -1.10 17.20
C ALA A 304 -17.60 -1.27 15.75
N VAL A 305 -16.96 -0.57 14.82
CA VAL A 305 -17.26 -0.63 13.39
C VAL A 305 -17.09 -2.04 12.82
N MET A 306 -16.02 -2.74 13.23
CA MET A 306 -15.78 -4.13 12.82
C MET A 306 -16.87 -5.09 13.28
N LYS A 307 -17.55 -4.78 14.39
CA LYS A 307 -18.65 -5.61 14.94
C LYS A 307 -20.02 -5.29 14.36
N ILE A 308 -20.29 -4.02 14.09
CA ILE A 308 -21.64 -3.57 13.71
C ILE A 308 -21.78 -3.30 12.19
N GLY A 309 -20.69 -2.91 11.49
CA GLY A 309 -20.73 -2.63 10.06
C GLY A 309 -21.62 -1.43 9.69
N TRP A 310 -21.98 -1.34 8.41
CA TRP A 310 -22.94 -0.36 7.90
C TRP A 310 -24.39 -0.82 8.09
N PRO A 311 -25.38 0.10 8.27
CA PRO A 311 -25.23 1.55 8.25
C PRO A 311 -24.85 2.20 9.60
N GLU A 312 -24.92 1.50 10.73
CA GLU A 312 -24.76 2.06 12.07
C GLU A 312 -23.30 2.42 12.38
N GLY A 313 -22.32 1.82 11.71
CA GLY A 313 -20.90 2.12 11.84
C GLY A 313 -20.53 3.59 11.64
N ARG A 314 -21.36 4.35 10.92
CA ARG A 314 -21.18 5.80 10.77
C ARG A 314 -21.23 6.57 12.10
N ILE A 315 -21.95 6.05 13.10
CA ILE A 315 -22.13 6.73 14.40
C ILE A 315 -20.83 6.77 15.20
N PRO A 316 -20.19 5.62 15.54
CA PRO A 316 -18.89 5.65 16.24
C PRO A 316 -17.79 6.32 15.42
N LEU A 317 -17.83 6.25 14.08
CA LEU A 317 -16.89 6.99 13.23
C LEU A 317 -17.06 8.51 13.36
N ALA A 318 -18.31 9.00 13.40
CA ALA A 318 -18.59 10.42 13.59
C ALA A 318 -18.17 10.89 14.99
N GLU A 319 -18.46 10.13 16.04
CA GLU A 319 -18.02 10.41 17.41
C GLU A 319 -16.50 10.56 17.51
N ALA A 320 -15.76 9.58 16.98
CA ALA A 320 -14.29 9.62 16.96
C ALA A 320 -13.78 10.80 16.12
N THR A 321 -14.39 11.09 14.97
CA THR A 321 -14.01 12.21 14.08
C THR A 321 -14.13 13.55 14.82
N VAL A 322 -15.27 13.82 15.48
CA VAL A 322 -15.48 15.06 16.24
C VAL A 322 -14.48 15.15 17.41
N TYR A 323 -14.30 14.06 18.16
CA TYR A 323 -13.36 14.03 19.27
C TYR A 323 -11.94 14.34 18.83
N LEU A 324 -11.45 13.74 17.73
CA LEU A 324 -10.12 13.99 17.21
C LEU A 324 -9.98 15.43 16.67
N ALA A 325 -10.98 15.91 15.92
CA ALA A 325 -10.96 17.27 15.39
C ALA A 325 -10.92 18.34 16.49
N THR A 326 -11.64 18.12 17.59
CA THR A 326 -11.70 19.07 18.72
C THR A 326 -10.59 18.89 19.77
N SER A 327 -9.82 17.81 19.71
CA SER A 327 -8.68 17.57 20.62
C SER A 327 -7.52 18.53 20.34
N PRO A 328 -6.74 18.91 21.37
CA PRO A 328 -5.46 19.59 21.15
C PRO A 328 -4.53 18.73 20.29
N LYS A 329 -3.65 19.38 19.52
CA LYS A 329 -2.80 18.72 18.53
C LYS A 329 -1.35 18.63 19.03
N SER A 330 -0.71 17.51 18.71
CA SER A 330 0.74 17.34 18.84
C SER A 330 1.21 16.18 17.96
N ASN A 331 2.26 16.43 17.20
CA ASN A 331 2.98 15.41 16.45
C ASN A 331 4.37 15.10 17.06
N SER A 332 4.61 15.49 18.33
CA SER A 332 5.92 15.35 18.98
C SER A 332 6.46 13.92 18.96
N ALA A 333 5.59 12.91 19.14
CA ALA A 333 5.98 11.50 19.10
C ALA A 333 6.34 11.06 17.66
N TYR A 334 5.61 11.55 16.65
CA TYR A 334 5.89 11.31 15.24
C TYR A 334 7.23 11.94 14.82
N GLU A 335 7.47 13.17 15.17
CA GLU A 335 8.76 13.86 14.96
C GLU A 335 9.91 13.14 15.69
N GLY A 336 9.65 12.69 16.92
CA GLY A 336 10.64 11.95 17.72
C GLY A 336 11.07 10.65 17.06
N ILE A 337 10.15 9.82 16.58
CA ILE A 337 10.51 8.57 15.89
C ILE A 337 11.21 8.82 14.56
N ASN A 338 10.79 9.85 13.80
CA ASN A 338 11.45 10.20 12.54
C ASN A 338 12.88 10.68 12.78
N SER A 339 13.10 11.52 13.79
CA SER A 339 14.44 11.98 14.20
C SER A 339 15.32 10.80 14.64
N ALA A 340 14.76 9.82 15.38
CA ALA A 340 15.48 8.61 15.77
C ALA A 340 15.87 7.76 14.56
N LEU A 341 14.97 7.57 13.61
CA LEU A 341 15.22 6.82 12.37
C LEU A 341 16.31 7.48 11.52
N GLU A 342 16.28 8.80 11.40
CA GLU A 342 17.29 9.56 10.68
C GLU A 342 18.66 9.43 11.37
N LEU A 343 18.71 9.58 12.70
CA LEU A 343 19.94 9.39 13.47
C LEU A 343 20.53 7.98 13.26
N VAL A 344 19.71 6.95 13.27
CA VAL A 344 20.15 5.56 13.00
C VAL A 344 20.71 5.42 11.58
N ARG A 345 20.09 6.04 10.58
CA ARG A 345 20.61 6.03 9.20
C ARG A 345 21.97 6.70 9.08
N GLN A 346 22.18 7.81 9.80
CA GLN A 346 23.43 8.56 9.81
C GLN A 346 24.56 7.84 10.55
N THR A 347 24.25 7.20 11.67
CA THR A 347 25.25 6.59 12.56
C THR A 347 25.48 5.11 12.32
N GLY A 348 24.57 4.44 11.60
CA GLY A 348 24.64 3.00 11.36
C GLY A 348 24.41 2.17 12.65
N ASN A 349 25.03 1.01 12.71
CA ASN A 349 24.86 0.06 13.81
C ASN A 349 25.82 0.34 14.97
N LEU A 350 25.58 1.40 15.73
CA LEU A 350 26.34 1.66 16.96
C LEU A 350 26.12 0.53 17.99
N PRO A 351 27.18 0.15 18.74
CA PRO A 351 27.08 -0.94 19.70
C PRO A 351 26.22 -0.55 20.91
N VAL A 352 25.40 -1.47 21.39
CA VAL A 352 24.67 -1.30 22.65
C VAL A 352 25.68 -1.19 23.80
N PRO A 353 25.58 -0.19 24.70
CA PRO A 353 26.45 -0.07 25.87
C PRO A 353 26.52 -1.36 26.70
N LEU A 354 27.71 -1.73 27.18
CA LEU A 354 27.92 -3.02 27.85
C LEU A 354 27.02 -3.20 29.08
N HIS A 355 26.80 -2.16 29.87
CA HIS A 355 25.96 -2.21 31.06
C HIS A 355 24.47 -2.50 30.73
N LEU A 356 23.99 -2.20 29.51
CA LEU A 356 22.64 -2.47 29.07
C LEU A 356 22.46 -3.87 28.48
N ARG A 357 23.56 -4.60 28.25
CA ARG A 357 23.50 -5.95 27.64
C ARG A 357 23.19 -7.01 28.71
N ASN A 358 22.30 -7.94 28.41
CA ASN A 358 22.06 -9.10 29.27
C ASN A 358 23.26 -10.05 29.27
N ALA A 359 23.59 -10.65 30.42
CA ALA A 359 24.68 -11.57 30.62
C ALA A 359 24.22 -12.98 31.08
N PRO A 360 23.46 -13.75 30.26
CA PRO A 360 22.94 -15.05 30.65
C PRO A 360 24.02 -16.13 30.82
N THR A 361 25.20 -15.98 30.22
CA THR A 361 26.29 -16.96 30.28
C THR A 361 27.49 -16.42 31.10
N LYS A 362 28.32 -17.36 31.62
CA LYS A 362 29.57 -17.01 32.32
C LYS A 362 30.53 -16.20 31.45
N LEU A 363 30.63 -16.55 30.16
CA LEU A 363 31.47 -15.84 29.21
C LEU A 363 31.03 -14.39 29.03
N MET A 364 29.71 -14.14 28.88
CA MET A 364 29.18 -12.76 28.75
C MET A 364 29.47 -11.92 30.01
N LYS A 365 29.36 -12.51 31.20
CA LYS A 365 29.75 -11.83 32.45
C LYS A 365 31.22 -11.48 32.45
N GLN A 366 32.11 -12.39 31.99
CA GLN A 366 33.53 -12.12 31.88
C GLN A 366 33.86 -11.00 30.86
N LEU A 367 33.08 -10.88 29.80
CA LEU A 367 33.14 -9.81 28.81
C LEU A 367 32.55 -8.48 29.29
N GLY A 368 32.10 -8.40 30.53
CA GLY A 368 31.55 -7.15 31.13
C GLY A 368 30.13 -6.82 30.78
N TYR A 369 29.36 -7.77 30.23
CA TYR A 369 27.95 -7.54 29.94
C TYR A 369 27.16 -7.39 31.24
N GLY A 370 26.31 -6.35 31.31
CA GLY A 370 25.50 -6.00 32.49
C GLY A 370 26.31 -5.43 33.65
N LYS A 371 27.64 -5.26 33.49
CA LYS A 371 28.48 -4.68 34.55
C LYS A 371 28.09 -3.23 34.76
N ASP A 372 27.98 -2.83 36.04
CA ASP A 372 27.65 -1.47 36.50
C ASP A 372 26.21 -1.00 36.11
N TYR A 373 25.36 -1.90 35.65
CA TYR A 373 23.94 -1.57 35.45
C TYR A 373 23.25 -1.24 36.78
N LYS A 374 22.62 -0.08 36.82
CA LYS A 374 21.87 0.39 37.99
C LYS A 374 20.40 0.09 37.81
N TYR A 375 19.85 -0.86 38.56
CA TYR A 375 18.44 -1.22 38.48
C TYR A 375 17.57 -0.14 39.13
N ALA A 376 16.84 0.64 38.35
CA ALA A 376 16.13 1.84 38.78
C ALA A 376 15.17 1.60 39.97
N HIS A 377 14.49 0.46 40.05
CA HIS A 377 13.59 0.12 41.13
C HIS A 377 14.29 -0.07 42.51
N ALA A 378 15.61 -0.21 42.55
CA ALA A 378 16.38 -0.27 43.78
C ALA A 378 16.68 1.14 44.37
N TYR A 379 16.29 2.19 43.67
CA TYR A 379 16.56 3.58 44.06
C TYR A 379 15.27 4.35 44.41
N LYS A 380 15.40 5.38 45.26
CA LYS A 380 14.27 6.22 45.67
C LYS A 380 13.60 6.84 44.43
N GLY A 381 12.29 6.74 44.36
CA GLY A 381 11.51 7.24 43.23
C GLY A 381 11.64 6.42 41.94
N ASN A 382 12.18 5.18 42.02
CA ASN A 382 12.41 4.29 40.89
C ASN A 382 13.23 4.96 39.77
N PHE A 383 14.19 5.79 40.15
CA PHE A 383 15.03 6.53 39.20
C PHE A 383 16.49 6.60 39.65
N VAL A 384 17.39 6.41 38.68
CA VAL A 384 18.83 6.62 38.82
C VAL A 384 19.42 7.11 37.53
N LYS A 385 20.29 8.11 37.56
CA LYS A 385 20.98 8.64 36.38
C LYS A 385 21.97 7.61 35.86
N GLN A 386 21.83 7.20 34.61
CA GLN A 386 22.78 6.44 33.84
C GLN A 386 22.53 6.69 32.32
N ASP A 387 23.51 6.40 31.50
CA ASP A 387 23.36 6.59 30.05
C ASP A 387 22.67 5.37 29.39
N PHE A 388 21.75 5.64 28.48
CA PHE A 388 20.97 4.63 27.76
C PHE A 388 21.24 4.66 26.25
N LEU A 389 21.93 5.68 25.75
CA LEU A 389 22.35 5.77 24.35
C LEU A 389 23.82 5.33 24.22
N PRO A 390 24.23 4.89 23.03
CA PRO A 390 25.65 4.72 22.70
C PRO A 390 26.48 5.96 23.02
N GLU A 391 27.76 5.77 23.36
CA GLU A 391 28.67 6.85 23.79
C GLU A 391 28.73 7.99 22.77
N GLU A 392 28.75 7.64 21.46
CA GLU A 392 28.88 8.60 20.36
C GLU A 392 27.69 9.56 20.24
N ILE A 393 26.53 9.12 20.70
CA ILE A 393 25.26 9.87 20.61
C ILE A 393 24.63 10.14 21.98
N ARG A 394 25.36 9.95 23.07
CA ARG A 394 24.81 10.04 24.43
C ARG A 394 24.17 11.39 24.78
N THR A 395 24.57 12.47 24.13
CA THR A 395 24.07 13.82 24.33
C THR A 395 22.91 14.18 23.39
N GLN A 396 22.60 13.31 22.42
CA GLN A 396 21.53 13.60 21.47
C GLN A 396 20.16 13.64 22.14
N ARG A 397 19.36 14.59 21.69
CA ARG A 397 17.96 14.73 22.07
C ARG A 397 17.10 14.38 20.87
N ILE A 398 16.14 13.49 21.06
CA ILE A 398 15.34 12.91 19.99
C ILE A 398 13.89 13.40 20.09
N TRP A 399 13.33 13.37 21.31
CA TRP A 399 11.97 13.83 21.53
C TRP A 399 11.98 15.23 22.15
N HIS A 400 11.14 16.11 21.62
CA HIS A 400 10.93 17.49 22.10
C HIS A 400 9.44 17.68 22.41
N ALA A 401 9.14 18.09 23.63
CA ALA A 401 7.77 18.42 24.03
C ALA A 401 7.26 19.64 23.28
N GLN A 402 6.04 19.57 22.78
CA GLN A 402 5.36 20.71 22.16
C GLN A 402 4.60 21.54 23.20
N ASP A 403 4.17 22.73 22.78
CA ASP A 403 3.51 23.68 23.68
C ASP A 403 2.03 23.34 23.88
N ASN A 404 1.79 22.30 24.72
CA ASN A 404 0.48 21.93 25.22
C ASN A 404 0.58 21.47 26.70
N PRO A 405 -0.51 21.58 27.47
CA PRO A 405 -0.47 21.31 28.92
C PRO A 405 -0.04 19.89 29.31
N SER A 406 -0.35 18.90 28.49
CA SER A 406 0.01 17.50 28.74
C SER A 406 1.52 17.29 28.62
N GLU A 407 2.10 17.76 27.52
CA GLU A 407 3.53 17.57 27.27
C GLU A 407 4.41 18.47 28.13
N GLN A 408 3.94 19.67 28.51
CA GLN A 408 4.67 20.51 29.46
C GLN A 408 4.83 19.80 30.79
N LYS A 409 3.82 19.11 31.32
CA LYS A 409 3.92 18.28 32.54
C LYS A 409 4.96 17.15 32.38
N LEU A 410 5.02 16.52 31.22
CA LEU A 410 6.03 15.49 30.92
C LEU A 410 7.43 16.11 30.91
N LYS A 411 7.61 17.26 30.24
CA LYS A 411 8.88 18.01 30.21
C LYS A 411 9.34 18.39 31.62
N GLU A 412 8.47 18.98 32.43
CA GLU A 412 8.76 19.34 33.83
C GLU A 412 9.23 18.10 34.61
N ARG A 413 8.53 16.97 34.49
CA ARG A 413 8.94 15.72 35.14
C ARG A 413 10.33 15.27 34.67
N MET A 414 10.61 15.31 33.38
CA MET A 414 11.90 14.90 32.82
C MET A 414 13.03 15.83 33.31
N VAL A 415 12.79 17.14 33.38
CA VAL A 415 13.74 18.10 33.94
C VAL A 415 13.97 17.83 35.42
N SER A 416 12.93 17.52 36.19
CA SER A 416 13.08 17.19 37.63
C SER A 416 13.92 15.95 37.89
N LEU A 417 13.85 14.95 36.98
CA LEU A 417 14.62 13.70 37.09
C LEU A 417 16.07 13.87 36.62
N TRP A 418 16.24 14.47 35.42
CA TRP A 418 17.52 14.48 34.70
C TRP A 418 18.31 15.79 34.87
N GLY A 419 17.68 16.85 35.37
CA GLY A 419 18.30 18.16 35.48
C GLY A 419 18.64 18.76 34.12
N ASP A 420 19.86 19.27 33.98
CA ASP A 420 20.30 20.04 32.80
C ASP A 420 20.28 19.26 31.47
N ARG A 421 20.23 17.92 31.52
CA ARG A 421 20.14 17.12 30.28
C ARG A 421 18.90 17.45 29.44
N PHE A 422 17.79 17.86 30.09
CA PHE A 422 16.52 18.16 29.40
C PHE A 422 16.03 19.59 29.64
N LYS A 423 16.86 20.48 30.18
CA LYS A 423 16.68 21.92 30.10
C LYS A 423 17.02 22.38 28.67
N GLU A 424 16.16 23.19 28.09
CA GLU A 424 16.45 23.91 26.86
C GLU A 424 17.34 25.09 27.11
#